data_b67a6344963561f274810374d9ff668c
#
_entry.id   b67a6344963561f274810374d9ff668c
#
_cell.length_a   1.000
_cell.length_b   1.000
_cell.length_c   1.000
_cell.angle_alpha   90.00
_cell.angle_beta   90.00
_cell.angle_gamma   90.00
#
_symmetry.space_group_name_H-M   'P 1'
#
loop_
_entity.id
_entity.type
_entity.pdbx_description
1 polymer ?
#
loop_
_entity_poly.entity_id
_entity_poly.type
_entity_poly.pdbx_seq_one_letter_code
_entity_poly.pdbx_strand_id
1 'polypeptide(L)'
;MYWNKINALWASVRKTVFLVLIVFACTSSATAVNGAERRGRVRWVVDGDTIVLTDGERVRYADINTPEVAHDGESGEPYGDEARAFNQKLVQGRWLNLELAEESRDHYGRLLAYVFLEDGTFVNGELVQQGYAHLIRHQSKVVYWEKLLNLQRQALKEKKGIWSLPVSKPEKYYLGNKRTWVFHRPDCQFGLKTAEHNRVVFKSRYEALYQGFSPGRRCKP
;
A
#
# COMPACT_ATOMS: atom_id res chain seq x y z
N MET A 1 -48.28 -20.73 -51.15
CA MET A 1 -47.07 -21.57 -50.81
C MET A 1 -45.88 -20.75 -50.32
N TYR A 2 -46.00 -19.47 -50.07
CA TYR A 2 -44.89 -18.56 -49.59
C TYR A 2 -45.01 -18.24 -48.14
N TRP A 3 -46.11 -18.41 -47.45
CA TRP A 3 -46.32 -17.98 -46.05
C TRP A 3 -45.69 -18.93 -45.00
N ASN A 4 -45.52 -20.19 -45.37
CA ASN A 4 -44.94 -21.18 -44.42
C ASN A 4 -43.41 -21.15 -44.32
N LYS A 5 -42.70 -20.52 -45.26
CA LYS A 5 -41.22 -20.39 -45.19
C LYS A 5 -40.76 -19.24 -44.31
N ILE A 6 -41.58 -18.20 -44.13
CA ILE A 6 -41.22 -17.04 -43.29
C ILE A 6 -41.31 -17.38 -41.80
N ASN A 7 -42.29 -18.17 -41.38
CA ASN A 7 -42.44 -18.57 -39.97
C ASN A 7 -41.36 -19.53 -39.49
N ALA A 8 -40.76 -20.34 -40.36
CA ALA A 8 -39.66 -21.23 -40.02
C ALA A 8 -38.35 -20.47 -39.80
N LEU A 9 -38.10 -19.36 -40.56
CA LEU A 9 -36.92 -18.51 -40.35
C LEU A 9 -36.98 -17.75 -39.02
N TRP A 10 -38.14 -17.25 -38.61
CA TRP A 10 -38.31 -16.51 -37.34
C TRP A 10 -38.20 -17.41 -36.11
N ALA A 11 -38.59 -18.67 -36.21
CA ALA A 11 -38.42 -19.64 -35.13
C ALA A 11 -36.95 -20.05 -34.92
N SER A 12 -36.16 -20.12 -36.00
CA SER A 12 -34.73 -20.41 -35.92
C SER A 12 -33.92 -19.25 -35.32
N VAL A 13 -34.23 -18.02 -35.70
CA VAL A 13 -33.53 -16.82 -35.17
C VAL A 13 -33.82 -16.61 -33.68
N ARG A 14 -35.04 -16.89 -33.20
CA ARG A 14 -35.39 -16.81 -31.77
C ARG A 14 -34.64 -17.83 -30.92
N LYS A 15 -34.40 -19.04 -31.40
CA LYS A 15 -33.62 -20.07 -30.67
C LYS A 15 -32.13 -19.74 -30.58
N THR A 16 -31.56 -19.14 -31.63
CA THR A 16 -30.12 -18.76 -31.66
C THR A 16 -29.87 -17.54 -30.80
N VAL A 17 -30.76 -16.57 -30.71
CA VAL A 17 -30.62 -15.38 -29.84
C VAL A 17 -30.77 -15.75 -28.39
N PHE A 18 -31.60 -16.76 -28.01
CA PHE A 18 -31.74 -17.23 -26.63
C PHE A 18 -30.52 -18.04 -26.16
N LEU A 19 -29.79 -18.72 -27.04
CA LEU A 19 -28.61 -19.49 -26.70
C LEU A 19 -27.36 -18.60 -26.54
N VAL A 20 -27.30 -17.45 -27.21
CA VAL A 20 -26.17 -16.50 -27.09
C VAL A 20 -26.28 -15.64 -25.84
N LEU A 21 -27.48 -15.41 -25.28
CA LEU A 21 -27.68 -14.64 -24.06
C LEU A 21 -27.40 -15.42 -22.77
N ILE A 22 -27.33 -16.76 -22.81
CA ILE A 22 -27.03 -17.59 -21.63
C ILE A 22 -25.54 -17.81 -21.40
N VAL A 23 -24.66 -17.54 -22.37
CA VAL A 23 -23.19 -17.76 -22.26
C VAL A 23 -22.48 -16.53 -21.74
N PHE A 24 -23.11 -15.37 -21.59
CA PHE A 24 -22.49 -14.14 -21.08
C PHE A 24 -22.74 -13.85 -19.58
N ALA A 25 -23.34 -14.80 -18.87
CA ALA A 25 -23.49 -14.72 -17.42
C ALA A 25 -22.52 -15.69 -16.74
N CYS A 26 -21.52 -15.15 -16.10
CA CYS A 26 -20.57 -15.77 -15.19
C CYS A 26 -19.20 -16.12 -15.77
N THR A 27 -18.29 -15.17 -15.72
CA THR A 27 -16.95 -15.43 -15.20
C THR A 27 -16.37 -14.14 -14.62
N SER A 28 -16.99 -13.57 -13.61
CA SER A 28 -16.22 -12.78 -12.65
C SER A 28 -15.49 -13.79 -11.76
N SER A 29 -14.42 -14.37 -12.29
CA SER A 29 -13.44 -15.06 -11.47
C SER A 29 -12.75 -13.97 -10.66
N ALA A 30 -13.29 -13.66 -9.47
CA ALA A 30 -12.52 -13.02 -8.44
C ALA A 30 -11.33 -13.95 -8.18
N THR A 31 -10.16 -13.57 -8.65
CA THR A 31 -8.90 -14.20 -8.24
C THR A 31 -8.80 -13.97 -6.75
N ALA A 32 -9.18 -14.98 -5.97
CA ALA A 32 -8.94 -15.02 -4.55
C ALA A 32 -7.42 -14.90 -4.37
N VAL A 33 -6.97 -13.76 -3.90
CA VAL A 33 -5.60 -13.59 -3.39
C VAL A 33 -5.56 -14.47 -2.14
N ASN A 34 -4.85 -15.60 -2.20
CA ASN A 34 -4.67 -16.55 -1.10
C ASN A 34 -3.74 -15.93 -0.01
N GLY A 35 -4.20 -14.85 0.63
CA GLY A 35 -3.69 -14.41 1.93
C GLY A 35 -4.64 -14.96 3.00
N ALA A 36 -4.09 -15.44 4.13
CA ALA A 36 -4.93 -15.80 5.25
C ALA A 36 -5.68 -14.55 5.72
N GLU A 37 -7.01 -14.59 5.66
CA GLU A 37 -7.87 -13.51 6.13
C GLU A 37 -8.13 -13.65 7.63
N ARG A 38 -8.10 -12.54 8.34
CA ARG A 38 -8.43 -12.47 9.78
C ARG A 38 -9.29 -11.25 10.03
N ARG A 39 -10.26 -11.37 10.93
CA ARG A 39 -11.00 -10.23 11.47
C ARG A 39 -10.52 -9.89 12.88
N GLY A 40 -10.50 -8.59 13.21
CA GLY A 40 -10.15 -8.13 14.54
C GLY A 40 -10.78 -6.78 14.85
N ARG A 41 -11.11 -6.54 16.13
CA ARG A 41 -11.60 -5.23 16.59
C ARG A 41 -10.45 -4.44 17.17
N VAL A 42 -10.32 -3.17 16.79
CA VAL A 42 -9.25 -2.29 17.29
C VAL A 42 -9.54 -1.91 18.73
N ARG A 43 -8.56 -2.17 19.60
CA ARG A 43 -8.57 -1.73 21.00
C ARG A 43 -7.96 -0.33 21.13
N TRP A 44 -6.78 -0.09 20.55
CA TRP A 44 -6.14 1.22 20.45
C TRP A 44 -5.18 1.33 19.28
N VAL A 45 -4.89 2.57 18.89
CA VAL A 45 -3.92 2.92 17.84
C VAL A 45 -2.62 3.35 18.53
N VAL A 46 -1.50 2.70 18.16
CA VAL A 46 -0.18 2.98 18.71
C VAL A 46 0.44 4.20 18.01
N ASP A 47 0.47 4.15 16.68
CA ASP A 47 1.00 5.18 15.77
C ASP A 47 0.24 5.18 14.43
N GLY A 48 0.78 5.85 13.41
CA GLY A 48 0.09 5.96 12.11
C GLY A 48 -0.10 4.63 11.37
N ASP A 49 0.68 3.60 11.66
CA ASP A 49 0.64 2.32 10.94
C ASP A 49 0.69 1.08 11.84
N THR A 50 0.46 1.26 13.14
CA THR A 50 0.45 0.17 14.12
C THR A 50 -0.77 0.28 15.03
N ILE A 51 -1.50 -0.83 15.17
CA ILE A 51 -2.67 -0.96 16.04
C ILE A 51 -2.55 -2.15 16.97
N VAL A 52 -3.37 -2.16 18.02
CA VAL A 52 -3.56 -3.32 18.91
C VAL A 52 -5.02 -3.72 18.86
N LEU A 53 -5.28 -5.00 18.65
CA LEU A 53 -6.60 -5.59 18.64
C LEU A 53 -7.09 -5.92 20.05
N THR A 54 -8.40 -6.20 20.19
CA THR A 54 -9.00 -6.53 21.50
C THR A 54 -8.51 -7.84 22.10
N ASP A 55 -7.96 -8.75 21.27
CA ASP A 55 -7.32 -10.00 21.72
C ASP A 55 -5.85 -9.81 22.11
N GLY A 56 -5.33 -8.57 22.05
CA GLY A 56 -3.94 -8.22 22.39
C GLY A 56 -2.95 -8.31 21.23
N GLU A 57 -3.37 -8.79 20.07
CA GLU A 57 -2.49 -8.90 18.89
C GLU A 57 -2.09 -7.51 18.37
N ARG A 58 -0.80 -7.33 18.07
CA ARG A 58 -0.27 -6.12 17.46
C ARG A 58 -0.21 -6.28 15.95
N VAL A 59 -0.76 -5.34 15.21
CA VAL A 59 -0.79 -5.35 13.74
C VAL A 59 0.00 -4.16 13.22
N ARG A 60 1.02 -4.43 12.40
CA ARG A 60 1.78 -3.46 11.60
C ARG A 60 1.24 -3.47 10.18
N TYR A 61 0.91 -2.31 9.66
CA TYR A 61 0.40 -2.18 8.30
C TYR A 61 1.51 -2.50 7.30
N ALA A 62 1.23 -3.45 6.42
CA ALA A 62 2.19 -3.93 5.44
C ALA A 62 2.54 -2.84 4.40
N ASP A 63 3.82 -2.82 4.00
CA ASP A 63 4.38 -2.06 2.87
C ASP A 63 4.25 -0.54 2.92
N ILE A 64 3.88 0.01 4.06
CA ILE A 64 3.90 1.46 4.32
C ILE A 64 4.68 1.78 5.59
N ASN A 65 5.12 3.02 5.72
CA ASN A 65 5.73 3.56 6.94
C ASN A 65 5.26 4.98 7.18
N THR A 66 4.75 5.22 8.37
CA THR A 66 4.40 6.56 8.86
C THR A 66 5.56 7.16 9.65
N PRO A 67 5.61 8.48 9.82
CA PRO A 67 6.50 9.10 10.79
C PRO A 67 6.21 8.59 12.21
N GLU A 68 7.27 8.45 13.02
CA GLU A 68 7.16 7.98 14.39
C GLU A 68 6.58 9.07 15.32
N VAL A 69 5.73 8.66 16.26
CA VAL A 69 5.26 9.53 17.34
C VAL A 69 6.34 9.63 18.44
N ALA A 70 6.31 10.68 19.25
CA ALA A 70 7.21 10.80 20.41
C ALA A 70 6.96 9.66 21.42
N HIS A 71 8.02 9.00 21.87
CA HIS A 71 7.96 7.97 22.92
C HIS A 71 9.29 7.87 23.65
N ASP A 72 9.23 7.44 24.91
CA ASP A 72 10.41 7.11 25.75
C ASP A 72 11.53 8.18 25.75
N GLY A 73 11.16 9.48 25.69
CA GLY A 73 12.10 10.60 25.67
C GLY A 73 12.68 10.94 24.30
N GLU A 74 12.34 10.21 23.25
CA GLU A 74 12.65 10.57 21.88
C GLU A 74 11.57 11.52 21.30
N SER A 75 12.02 12.57 20.58
CA SER A 75 11.11 13.46 19.88
C SER A 75 10.46 12.76 18.70
N GLY A 76 9.16 12.97 18.51
CA GLY A 76 8.44 12.48 17.32
C GLY A 76 8.98 13.08 16.02
N GLU A 77 8.70 12.41 14.93
CA GLU A 77 8.96 12.92 13.59
C GLU A 77 7.81 13.84 13.14
N PRO A 78 8.10 14.86 12.30
CA PRO A 78 7.04 15.71 11.73
C PRO A 78 5.94 14.86 11.06
N TYR A 79 4.68 15.18 11.33
CA TYR A 79 3.48 14.42 10.92
C TYR A 79 3.25 13.08 11.64
N GLY A 80 4.00 12.71 12.67
CA GLY A 80 3.75 11.48 13.43
C GLY A 80 2.41 11.51 14.17
N ASP A 81 2.15 12.59 14.91
CA ASP A 81 0.89 12.77 15.64
C ASP A 81 -0.32 12.90 14.70
N GLU A 82 -0.17 13.60 13.56
CA GLU A 82 -1.22 13.72 12.56
C GLU A 82 -1.54 12.37 11.90
N ALA A 83 -0.52 11.57 11.56
CA ALA A 83 -0.70 10.22 11.02
C ALA A 83 -1.43 9.32 12.02
N ARG A 84 -1.03 9.35 13.29
CA ARG A 84 -1.70 8.62 14.38
C ARG A 84 -3.15 9.07 14.55
N ALA A 85 -3.41 10.39 14.59
CA ALA A 85 -4.76 10.93 14.76
C ALA A 85 -5.66 10.54 13.57
N PHE A 86 -5.12 10.58 12.34
CA PHE A 86 -5.84 10.16 11.15
C PHE A 86 -6.18 8.66 11.20
N ASN A 87 -5.20 7.80 11.53
CA ASN A 87 -5.43 6.38 11.69
C ASN A 87 -6.47 6.11 12.79
N GLN A 88 -6.37 6.79 13.95
CA GLN A 88 -7.32 6.67 15.03
C GLN A 88 -8.76 7.02 14.59
N LYS A 89 -8.93 8.09 13.83
CA LYS A 89 -10.24 8.47 13.26
C LYS A 89 -10.81 7.38 12.34
N LEU A 90 -9.94 6.71 11.57
CA LEU A 90 -10.35 5.66 10.64
C LEU A 90 -10.75 4.37 11.36
N VAL A 91 -9.96 3.90 12.35
CA VAL A 91 -10.05 2.50 12.80
C VAL A 91 -10.38 2.33 14.27
N GLN A 92 -10.28 3.33 15.14
CA GLN A 92 -10.49 3.17 16.57
C GLN A 92 -11.84 2.54 16.90
N GLY A 93 -11.82 1.42 17.62
CA GLY A 93 -13.00 0.70 18.06
C GLY A 93 -13.77 -0.06 16.97
N ARG A 94 -13.32 -0.01 15.72
CA ARG A 94 -13.96 -0.66 14.57
C ARG A 94 -13.52 -2.11 14.42
N TRP A 95 -14.32 -2.90 13.75
CA TRP A 95 -13.94 -4.20 13.20
C TRP A 95 -13.20 -4.00 11.88
N LEU A 96 -12.13 -4.76 11.69
CA LEU A 96 -11.28 -4.72 10.50
C LEU A 96 -11.18 -6.10 9.88
N ASN A 97 -11.06 -6.12 8.56
CA ASN A 97 -10.62 -7.27 7.79
C ASN A 97 -9.10 -7.12 7.53
N LEU A 98 -8.35 -8.14 7.87
CA LEU A 98 -6.89 -8.15 7.75
C LEU A 98 -6.50 -9.21 6.71
N GLU A 99 -5.87 -8.79 5.62
CA GLU A 99 -5.21 -9.68 4.68
C GLU A 99 -3.76 -9.78 5.07
N LEU A 100 -3.32 -10.94 5.54
CA LEU A 100 -1.95 -11.12 6.00
C LEU A 100 -0.99 -11.05 4.82
N ALA A 101 0.14 -10.40 5.02
CA ALA A 101 1.23 -10.35 4.08
C ALA A 101 1.88 -11.74 3.92
N GLU A 102 2.70 -11.95 2.88
CA GLU A 102 3.40 -13.23 2.63
C GLU A 102 4.22 -13.66 3.84
N GLU A 103 5.01 -12.74 4.40
CA GLU A 103 5.59 -12.88 5.73
C GLU A 103 4.59 -12.31 6.73
N SER A 104 3.83 -13.18 7.39
CA SER A 104 2.71 -12.78 8.24
C SER A 104 3.12 -12.11 9.54
N ARG A 105 4.42 -12.15 9.92
CA ARG A 105 4.96 -11.50 11.14
C ARG A 105 6.32 -10.86 10.87
N ASP A 106 6.55 -9.74 11.52
CA ASP A 106 7.87 -9.14 11.56
C ASP A 106 8.75 -9.71 12.68
N HIS A 107 10.01 -9.26 12.75
CA HIS A 107 10.98 -9.73 13.77
C HIS A 107 10.62 -9.32 15.20
N TYR A 108 9.67 -8.41 15.40
CA TYR A 108 9.10 -8.06 16.72
C TYR A 108 7.87 -8.89 17.06
N GLY A 109 7.46 -9.84 16.19
CA GLY A 109 6.30 -10.70 16.38
C GLY A 109 4.96 -10.04 16.02
N ARG A 110 4.95 -8.78 15.49
CA ARG A 110 3.72 -8.11 15.06
C ARG A 110 3.19 -8.75 13.78
N LEU A 111 1.87 -8.88 13.64
CA LEU A 111 1.24 -9.27 12.38
C LEU A 111 1.51 -8.19 11.32
N LEU A 112 1.94 -8.62 10.14
CA LEU A 112 2.02 -7.78 8.95
C LEU A 112 0.76 -7.98 8.11
N ALA A 113 -0.05 -6.93 7.93
CA ALA A 113 -1.31 -7.03 7.23
C ALA A 113 -1.63 -5.79 6.38
N TYR A 114 -2.37 -6.04 5.32
CA TYR A 114 -3.17 -5.03 4.63
C TYR A 114 -4.50 -4.93 5.34
N VAL A 115 -4.90 -3.71 5.68
CA VAL A 115 -6.01 -3.44 6.59
C VAL A 115 -7.17 -2.81 5.83
N PHE A 116 -8.35 -3.39 6.03
CA PHE A 116 -9.58 -2.92 5.40
C PHE A 116 -10.66 -2.70 6.45
N LEU A 117 -11.45 -1.63 6.28
CA LEU A 117 -12.71 -1.45 6.99
C LEU A 117 -13.76 -2.42 6.45
N GLU A 118 -14.87 -2.58 7.18
CA GLU A 118 -15.98 -3.46 6.75
C GLU A 118 -16.65 -3.01 5.44
N ASP A 119 -16.56 -1.72 5.09
CA ASP A 119 -17.05 -1.15 3.83
C ASP A 119 -16.07 -1.34 2.66
N GLY A 120 -14.92 -2.01 2.88
CA GLY A 120 -13.88 -2.22 1.88
C GLY A 120 -12.86 -1.09 1.77
N THR A 121 -12.94 -0.03 2.58
CA THR A 121 -11.94 1.05 2.60
C THR A 121 -10.56 0.50 2.93
N PHE A 122 -9.58 0.72 2.06
CA PHE A 122 -8.20 0.26 2.22
C PHE A 122 -7.39 1.23 3.07
N VAL A 123 -7.24 0.96 4.37
CA VAL A 123 -6.64 1.87 5.37
C VAL A 123 -5.19 2.22 5.04
N ASN A 124 -4.35 1.25 4.62
CA ASN A 124 -2.98 1.51 4.17
C ASN A 124 -2.97 2.54 3.02
N GLY A 125 -3.90 2.39 2.07
CA GLY A 125 -4.04 3.28 0.93
C GLY A 125 -4.46 4.69 1.33
N GLU A 126 -5.39 4.83 2.27
CA GLU A 126 -5.83 6.14 2.78
C GLU A 126 -4.67 6.92 3.41
N LEU A 127 -3.84 6.26 4.24
CA LEU A 127 -2.67 6.89 4.84
C LEU A 127 -1.67 7.39 3.79
N VAL A 128 -1.42 6.59 2.75
CA VAL A 128 -0.53 6.96 1.64
C VAL A 128 -1.12 8.12 0.83
N GLN A 129 -2.42 8.07 0.51
CA GLN A 129 -3.11 9.08 -0.29
C GLN A 129 -3.15 10.45 0.38
N GLN A 130 -3.29 10.46 1.71
CA GLN A 130 -3.25 11.70 2.49
C GLN A 130 -1.82 12.19 2.77
N GLY A 131 -0.81 11.43 2.36
CA GLY A 131 0.60 11.76 2.59
C GLY A 131 1.05 11.58 4.03
N TYR A 132 0.38 10.72 4.80
CA TYR A 132 0.79 10.36 6.15
C TYR A 132 1.74 9.16 6.18
N ALA A 133 1.89 8.45 5.07
CA ALA A 133 2.80 7.32 4.93
C ALA A 133 3.56 7.37 3.61
N HIS A 134 4.76 6.79 3.62
CA HIS A 134 5.49 6.45 2.40
C HIS A 134 5.59 4.95 2.24
N LEU A 135 5.81 4.50 1.00
CA LEU A 135 5.99 3.10 0.69
C LEU A 135 7.32 2.59 1.23
N ILE A 136 7.28 1.37 1.74
CA ILE A 136 8.47 0.56 2.02
C ILE A 136 8.25 -0.82 1.40
N ARG A 137 9.34 -1.50 1.08
CA ARG A 137 9.27 -2.85 0.53
C ARG A 137 9.95 -3.82 1.48
N HIS A 138 9.13 -4.55 2.25
CA HIS A 138 9.63 -5.55 3.20
C HIS A 138 9.79 -6.93 2.57
N GLN A 139 9.05 -7.22 1.51
CA GLN A 139 8.90 -8.55 0.93
C GLN A 139 9.23 -8.55 -0.55
N SER A 140 9.52 -9.74 -1.08
CA SER A 140 9.71 -9.95 -2.52
C SER A 140 8.44 -9.66 -3.32
N LYS A 141 7.27 -10.00 -2.74
CA LYS A 141 5.96 -9.78 -3.35
C LYS A 141 5.14 -8.81 -2.52
N VAL A 142 4.83 -7.65 -3.08
CA VAL A 142 3.93 -6.64 -2.51
C VAL A 142 2.62 -6.69 -3.29
N VAL A 143 1.55 -7.19 -2.65
CA VAL A 143 0.26 -7.47 -3.33
C VAL A 143 -0.36 -6.19 -3.89
N TYR A 144 -0.34 -5.10 -3.12
CA TYR A 144 -0.98 -3.83 -3.49
C TYR A 144 0.01 -2.78 -4.03
N TRP A 145 1.18 -3.21 -4.54
CA TRP A 145 2.26 -2.30 -4.96
C TRP A 145 1.81 -1.21 -5.92
N GLU A 146 1.21 -1.59 -7.04
CA GLU A 146 0.80 -0.61 -8.07
C GLU A 146 -0.24 0.38 -7.53
N LYS A 147 -1.20 -0.09 -6.73
CA LYS A 147 -2.21 0.76 -6.10
C LYS A 147 -1.55 1.75 -5.14
N LEU A 148 -0.72 1.28 -4.23
CA LEU A 148 -0.02 2.11 -3.25
C LEU A 148 0.93 3.11 -3.93
N LEU A 149 1.69 2.66 -4.95
CA LEU A 149 2.62 3.52 -5.69
C LEU A 149 1.89 4.66 -6.42
N ASN A 150 0.74 4.38 -7.02
CA ASN A 150 -0.06 5.41 -7.67
C ASN A 150 -0.62 6.43 -6.65
N LEU A 151 -1.08 5.97 -5.48
CA LEU A 151 -1.51 6.85 -4.39
C LEU A 151 -0.37 7.73 -3.87
N GLN A 152 0.84 7.16 -3.67
CA GLN A 152 2.03 7.93 -3.29
C GLN A 152 2.39 8.99 -4.34
N ARG A 153 2.38 8.63 -5.63
CA ARG A 153 2.65 9.56 -6.72
C ARG A 153 1.68 10.74 -6.74
N GLN A 154 0.41 10.47 -6.47
CA GLN A 154 -0.60 11.52 -6.35
C GLN A 154 -0.33 12.42 -5.14
N ALA A 155 -0.12 11.85 -3.95
CA ALA A 155 0.19 12.59 -2.74
C ALA A 155 1.46 13.46 -2.88
N LEU A 156 2.53 12.93 -3.52
CA LEU A 156 3.75 13.64 -3.87
C LEU A 156 3.47 14.85 -4.77
N LYS A 157 2.69 14.66 -5.84
CA LYS A 157 2.32 15.71 -6.79
C LYS A 157 1.52 16.82 -6.11
N GLU A 158 0.60 16.46 -5.23
CA GLU A 158 -0.27 17.36 -4.49
C GLU A 158 0.40 17.95 -3.22
N LYS A 159 1.63 17.53 -2.91
CA LYS A 159 2.40 17.93 -1.72
C LYS A 159 1.61 17.74 -0.41
N LYS A 160 0.89 16.64 -0.28
CA LYS A 160 0.11 16.30 0.92
C LYS A 160 0.99 15.81 2.07
N GLY A 161 0.59 16.11 3.31
CA GLY A 161 1.20 15.59 4.52
C GLY A 161 2.74 15.76 4.54
N ILE A 162 3.48 14.67 4.73
CA ILE A 162 4.96 14.65 4.78
C ILE A 162 5.61 15.19 3.50
N TRP A 163 4.88 15.22 2.38
CA TRP A 163 5.37 15.72 1.10
C TRP A 163 5.32 17.25 0.98
N SER A 164 4.64 17.94 1.91
CA SER A 164 4.65 19.41 2.02
C SER A 164 5.92 19.94 2.68
N LEU A 165 6.64 19.07 3.43
CA LEU A 165 7.84 19.45 4.15
C LEU A 165 8.99 19.78 3.19
N PRO A 166 9.74 20.86 3.45
CA PRO A 166 10.93 21.16 2.67
C PRO A 166 12.01 20.11 2.90
N VAL A 167 12.75 19.79 1.86
CA VAL A 167 13.95 18.95 1.99
C VAL A 167 15.04 19.76 2.69
N SER A 168 15.36 19.42 3.95
CA SER A 168 16.26 20.22 4.79
C SER A 168 17.69 20.34 4.24
N LYS A 169 18.17 19.31 3.55
CA LYS A 169 19.52 19.26 2.93
C LYS A 169 19.41 18.52 1.60
N PRO A 170 19.04 19.21 0.50
CA PRO A 170 18.97 18.57 -0.81
C PRO A 170 20.38 18.23 -1.30
N GLU A 171 20.50 17.06 -1.92
CA GLU A 171 21.74 16.57 -2.51
C GLU A 171 21.71 16.72 -4.05
N LYS A 172 22.89 16.75 -4.67
CA LYS A 172 23.01 16.79 -6.13
C LYS A 172 22.49 15.52 -6.80
N TYR A 173 22.52 14.40 -6.09
CA TYR A 173 21.99 13.08 -6.51
C TYR A 173 21.78 12.19 -5.29
N TYR A 174 21.14 11.06 -5.50
CA TYR A 174 20.89 10.03 -4.49
C TYR A 174 21.25 8.66 -5.04
N LEU A 175 21.70 7.75 -4.17
CA LEU A 175 22.07 6.38 -4.52
C LEU A 175 20.98 5.40 -4.10
N GLY A 176 20.33 4.76 -5.06
CA GLY A 176 19.33 3.72 -4.81
C GLY A 176 19.91 2.30 -4.93
N ASN A 177 19.33 1.37 -4.19
CA ASN A 177 19.62 -0.04 -4.28
C ASN A 177 18.39 -0.80 -4.77
N LYS A 178 18.42 -1.31 -6.02
CA LYS A 178 17.31 -2.05 -6.65
C LYS A 178 16.91 -3.32 -5.89
N ARG A 179 17.83 -3.93 -5.15
CA ARG A 179 17.54 -5.14 -4.37
C ARG A 179 16.72 -4.85 -3.12
N THR A 180 17.03 -3.73 -2.43
CA THR A 180 16.37 -3.36 -1.16
C THR A 180 15.27 -2.31 -1.31
N TRP A 181 15.19 -1.67 -2.48
CA TRP A 181 14.29 -0.54 -2.76
C TRP A 181 14.48 0.64 -1.81
N VAL A 182 15.72 0.83 -1.34
CA VAL A 182 16.09 1.93 -0.44
C VAL A 182 17.04 2.88 -1.18
N PHE A 183 16.87 4.19 -0.98
CA PHE A 183 17.80 5.19 -1.47
C PHE A 183 18.47 5.95 -0.33
N HIS A 184 19.65 6.48 -0.60
CA HIS A 184 20.59 7.04 0.37
C HIS A 184 21.17 8.35 -0.14
N ARG A 185 21.72 9.17 0.78
CA ARG A 185 22.59 10.30 0.44
C ARG A 185 23.85 9.82 -0.27
N PRO A 186 24.53 10.68 -1.06
CA PRO A 186 25.74 10.32 -1.82
C PRO A 186 26.88 9.78 -0.94
N ASP A 187 27.05 10.34 0.26
CA ASP A 187 28.08 10.02 1.22
C ASP A 187 27.72 8.89 2.20
N CYS A 188 26.50 8.37 2.09
CA CYS A 188 26.02 7.33 2.99
C CYS A 188 26.73 6.00 2.75
N GLN A 189 27.36 5.45 3.78
CA GLN A 189 28.08 4.17 3.73
C GLN A 189 27.23 3.01 3.17
N PHE A 190 25.91 3.00 3.45
CA PHE A 190 25.00 1.98 2.94
C PHE A 190 24.73 2.16 1.43
N GLY A 191 24.64 3.39 0.96
CA GLY A 191 24.54 3.70 -0.45
C GLY A 191 25.81 3.32 -1.21
N LEU A 192 26.97 3.70 -0.68
CA LEU A 192 28.29 3.41 -1.27
C LEU A 192 28.60 1.92 -1.36
N LYS A 193 28.17 1.12 -0.35
CA LYS A 193 28.33 -0.35 -0.33
C LYS A 193 27.39 -1.09 -1.29
N THR A 194 26.47 -0.39 -1.97
CA THR A 194 25.57 -1.03 -2.95
C THR A 194 26.37 -1.55 -4.12
N ALA A 195 26.27 -2.84 -4.42
CA ALA A 195 26.91 -3.46 -5.57
C ALA A 195 26.48 -2.75 -6.87
N GLU A 196 27.40 -2.56 -7.81
CA GLU A 196 27.19 -1.75 -9.01
C GLU A 196 25.96 -2.16 -9.83
N HIS A 197 25.76 -3.47 -10.02
CA HIS A 197 24.60 -4.02 -10.75
C HIS A 197 23.24 -3.74 -10.07
N ASN A 198 23.24 -3.43 -8.76
CA ASN A 198 22.04 -3.05 -8.00
C ASN A 198 21.92 -1.54 -7.81
N ARG A 199 22.94 -0.76 -8.18
CA ARG A 199 22.96 0.68 -7.97
C ARG A 199 22.15 1.39 -9.03
N VAL A 200 21.37 2.38 -8.58
CA VAL A 200 20.70 3.36 -9.44
C VAL A 200 20.98 4.75 -8.89
N VAL A 201 21.09 5.74 -9.77
CA VAL A 201 21.31 7.13 -9.41
C VAL A 201 20.04 7.92 -9.71
N PHE A 202 19.55 8.65 -8.72
CA PHE A 202 18.42 9.56 -8.85
C PHE A 202 18.89 11.01 -8.80
N LYS A 203 18.33 11.86 -9.66
CA LYS A 203 18.63 13.30 -9.70
C LYS A 203 18.02 14.06 -8.53
N SER A 204 17.01 13.49 -7.87
CA SER A 204 16.33 14.11 -6.75
C SER A 204 15.70 13.07 -5.82
N ARG A 205 15.45 13.48 -4.56
CA ARG A 205 14.65 12.72 -3.60
C ARG A 205 13.26 12.40 -4.16
N TYR A 206 12.65 13.39 -4.83
CA TYR A 206 11.34 13.21 -5.48
C TYR A 206 11.35 12.07 -6.49
N GLU A 207 12.36 12.01 -7.36
CA GLU A 207 12.48 10.96 -8.38
C GLU A 207 12.57 9.57 -7.74
N ALA A 208 13.37 9.40 -6.68
CA ALA A 208 13.49 8.13 -5.96
C ALA A 208 12.14 7.69 -5.36
N LEU A 209 11.46 8.60 -4.66
CA LEU A 209 10.14 8.34 -4.06
C LEU A 209 9.08 8.07 -5.13
N TYR A 210 9.08 8.79 -6.24
CA TYR A 210 8.16 8.60 -7.36
C TYR A 210 8.31 7.24 -8.03
N GLN A 211 9.53 6.68 -8.01
CA GLN A 211 9.80 5.32 -8.47
C GLN A 211 9.54 4.25 -7.40
N GLY A 212 9.12 4.62 -6.19
CA GLY A 212 8.76 3.72 -5.11
C GLY A 212 9.93 3.29 -4.22
N PHE A 213 11.07 3.96 -4.31
CA PHE A 213 12.16 3.74 -3.36
C PHE A 213 11.86 4.43 -2.03
N SER A 214 12.18 3.77 -0.92
CA SER A 214 12.04 4.33 0.42
C SER A 214 13.33 5.00 0.90
N PRO A 215 13.26 6.04 1.76
CA PRO A 215 14.43 6.70 2.30
C PRO A 215 15.18 5.79 3.28
N GLY A 216 16.50 5.81 3.22
CA GLY A 216 17.35 5.08 4.17
C GLY A 216 17.23 5.65 5.58
N ARG A 217 16.78 4.85 6.55
CA ARG A 217 16.52 5.27 7.94
C ARG A 217 17.71 5.97 8.62
N ARG A 218 18.96 5.51 8.38
CA ARG A 218 20.15 6.05 9.05
C ARG A 218 20.65 7.37 8.47
N CYS A 219 20.58 7.55 7.15
CA CYS A 219 21.06 8.78 6.52
C CYS A 219 19.96 9.81 6.27
N LYS A 220 18.67 9.45 6.43
CA LYS A 220 17.49 10.33 6.27
C LYS A 220 17.63 11.25 5.05
N PRO A 221 17.70 10.67 3.81
CA PRO A 221 17.91 11.42 2.59
C PRO A 221 16.72 12.31 2.20
#